data_7c7f766c69dc41b1be91551eae16ad62
#
_entry.id   7c7f766c69dc41b1be91551eae16ad62
#
_cell.length_a   1.000
_cell.length_b   1.000
_cell.length_c   1.000
_cell.angle_alpha   90.00
_cell.angle_beta   90.00
_cell.angle_gamma   90.00
#
_symmetry.space_group_name_H-M   'P 1'
#
loop_
_entity.id
_entity.type
_entity.pdbx_description
1 polymer ?
#
loop_
_entity_poly.entity_id
_entity_poly.type
_entity_poly.pdbx_seq_one_letter_code
_entity_poly.pdbx_strand_id
1 'polypeptide(L)'
;SGTVIRFQLSDQGGPQPIGLAIYDLTGQKIRTYSLRQLGPGEHQINWDGRDNHGRQAGSGTYLYHLTTPNYARTRKMILLR
;
A
#
# COMPACT_ATOMS: atom_id res chain seq x y z
N SER A 1 -5.82 -0.49 -15.66
CA SER A 1 -5.11 0.61 -15.00
C SER A 1 -4.84 0.27 -13.55
N GLY A 2 -3.73 0.70 -13.06
CA GLY A 2 -3.38 0.47 -11.67
C GLY A 2 -1.95 0.83 -11.42
N THR A 3 -1.50 0.50 -10.25
CA THR A 3 -0.14 0.82 -9.82
C THR A 3 0.39 -0.33 -8.99
N VAL A 4 1.64 -0.69 -9.24
CA VAL A 4 2.33 -1.73 -8.47
C VAL A 4 3.08 -1.07 -7.33
N ILE A 5 2.83 -1.53 -6.11
CA ILE A 5 3.52 -1.06 -4.92
C ILE A 5 4.46 -2.15 -4.49
N ARG A 6 5.77 -1.85 -4.47
CA ARG A 6 6.79 -2.82 -4.07
C ARG A 6 7.39 -2.42 -2.74
N PHE A 7 7.65 -3.41 -1.92
CA PHE A 7 8.30 -3.16 -0.63
C PHE A 7 9.11 -4.37 -0.24
N GLN A 8 10.04 -4.16 0.67
CA GLN A 8 10.91 -5.21 1.14
C GLN A 8 10.82 -5.31 2.65
N LEU A 9 10.73 -6.54 3.15
CA LEU A 9 10.68 -6.81 4.58
C LEU A 9 12.00 -7.44 5.02
N SER A 10 12.49 -7.00 6.17
CA SER A 10 13.67 -7.62 6.77
C SER A 10 13.32 -9.03 7.26
N ASP A 11 14.33 -9.85 7.46
CA ASP A 11 14.12 -11.22 7.90
C ASP A 11 14.09 -11.36 9.42
N GLN A 12 13.96 -10.25 10.13
CA GLN A 12 13.90 -10.29 11.58
C GLN A 12 12.49 -10.64 12.03
N GLY A 13 12.39 -11.59 12.94
CA GLY A 13 11.12 -11.91 13.59
C GLY A 13 10.18 -12.80 12.81
N GLY A 14 10.58 -13.31 11.63
CA GLY A 14 9.73 -14.19 10.83
C GLY A 14 8.53 -13.48 10.21
N PRO A 15 7.49 -14.23 9.84
CA PRO A 15 6.31 -13.62 9.21
C PRO A 15 5.62 -12.62 10.12
N GLN A 16 5.16 -11.52 9.54
CA GLN A 16 4.57 -10.43 10.33
C GLN A 16 3.36 -9.84 9.61
N PRO A 17 2.40 -9.29 10.38
CA PRO A 17 1.26 -8.63 9.78
C PRO A 17 1.66 -7.28 9.20
N ILE A 18 1.12 -6.98 8.02
CA ILE A 18 1.46 -5.75 7.29
C ILE A 18 0.16 -5.02 6.96
N GLY A 19 0.16 -3.72 7.21
CA GLY A 19 -0.94 -2.87 6.80
C GLY A 19 -0.48 -1.93 5.70
N LEU A 20 -1.33 -1.71 4.72
CA LEU A 20 -1.07 -0.75 3.66
C LEU A 20 -2.31 0.11 3.47
N ALA A 21 -2.15 1.42 3.55
CA ALA A 21 -3.24 2.36 3.33
C ALA A 21 -2.85 3.34 2.24
N ILE A 22 -3.80 3.63 1.36
CA ILE A 22 -3.61 4.56 0.25
C ILE A 22 -4.45 5.79 0.52
N TYR A 23 -3.83 6.96 0.41
CA TYR A 23 -4.47 8.25 0.67
C TYR A 23 -4.33 9.16 -0.55
N ASP A 24 -5.30 10.05 -0.74
CA ASP A 24 -5.09 11.14 -1.69
C ASP A 24 -4.28 12.26 -1.02
N LEU A 25 -4.00 13.32 -1.77
CA LEU A 25 -3.16 14.40 -1.25
C LEU A 25 -3.85 15.27 -0.20
N THR A 26 -5.18 15.13 -0.07
CA THR A 26 -5.91 15.84 1.00
C THR A 26 -5.89 15.06 2.31
N GLY A 27 -5.34 13.84 2.29
CA GLY A 27 -5.31 12.99 3.47
C GLY A 27 -6.49 12.06 3.61
N GLN A 28 -7.37 12.02 2.61
CA GLN A 28 -8.52 11.13 2.62
C GLN A 28 -8.08 9.71 2.29
N LYS A 29 -8.51 8.76 3.11
CA LYS A 29 -8.17 7.35 2.89
C LYS A 29 -8.98 6.82 1.72
N ILE A 30 -8.28 6.20 0.76
CA ILE A 30 -8.87 5.70 -0.47
C ILE A 30 -9.02 4.18 -0.42
N ARG A 31 -7.95 3.49 -0.04
CA ARG A 31 -7.95 2.03 -0.06
C ARG A 31 -7.09 1.49 1.07
N THR A 32 -7.49 0.35 1.62
CA THR A 32 -6.68 -0.31 2.63
C THR A 32 -6.51 -1.78 2.27
N TYR A 33 -5.34 -2.30 2.61
CA TYR A 33 -5.02 -3.71 2.48
C TYR A 33 -4.47 -4.19 3.82
N SER A 34 -4.95 -5.35 4.26
CA SER A 34 -4.39 -6.02 5.42
C SER A 34 -3.79 -7.32 4.94
N LEU A 35 -2.49 -7.45 5.09
CA LEU A 35 -1.75 -8.62 4.65
C LEU A 35 -1.27 -9.37 5.86
N ARG A 36 -1.58 -10.66 5.91
CA ARG A 36 -1.23 -11.47 7.06
C ARG A 36 0.07 -12.20 6.82
N GLN A 37 0.92 -12.19 7.84
CA GLN A 37 2.02 -13.12 7.94
C GLN A 37 2.91 -13.16 6.70
N LEU A 38 3.34 -11.99 6.24
CA LEU A 38 4.31 -11.92 5.16
C LEU A 38 5.70 -12.17 5.71
N GLY A 39 6.42 -13.07 5.04
CA GLY A 39 7.80 -13.36 5.40
C GLY A 39 8.77 -12.31 4.88
N PRO A 40 10.07 -12.52 5.15
CA PRO A 40 11.09 -11.59 4.67
C PRO A 40 11.21 -11.63 3.15
N GLY A 41 11.79 -10.58 2.58
CA GLY A 41 12.03 -10.49 1.16
C GLY A 41 11.20 -9.45 0.48
N GLU A 42 11.18 -9.53 -0.84
CA GLU A 42 10.44 -8.61 -1.68
C GLU A 42 8.99 -9.02 -1.84
N HIS A 43 8.10 -8.03 -1.77
CA HIS A 43 6.67 -8.24 -1.96
C HIS A 43 6.13 -7.14 -2.84
N GLN A 44 4.98 -7.40 -3.46
CA GLN A 44 4.30 -6.38 -4.23
C GLN A 44 2.79 -6.50 -4.07
N ILE A 45 2.12 -5.36 -4.16
CA ILE A 45 0.68 -5.26 -4.16
C ILE A 45 0.30 -4.51 -5.42
N ASN A 46 -0.66 -5.05 -6.17
CA ASN A 46 -1.21 -4.36 -7.33
C ASN A 46 -2.46 -3.62 -6.91
N TRP A 47 -2.38 -2.29 -6.88
CA TRP A 47 -3.56 -1.48 -6.63
C TRP A 47 -4.30 -1.28 -7.94
N ASP A 48 -5.56 -1.66 -7.95
CA ASP A 48 -6.39 -1.58 -9.15
C ASP A 48 -6.94 -0.17 -9.42
N GLY A 49 -6.55 0.80 -8.60
CA GLY A 49 -7.03 2.17 -8.75
C GLY A 49 -8.43 2.40 -8.24
N ARG A 50 -8.94 1.50 -7.41
CA ARG A 50 -10.29 1.63 -6.84
C ARG A 50 -10.23 1.87 -5.36
N ASP A 51 -11.23 2.59 -4.83
CA ASP A 51 -11.33 2.80 -3.39
C ASP A 51 -11.93 1.56 -2.73
N ASN A 52 -12.14 1.64 -1.41
CA ASN A 52 -12.67 0.51 -0.64
C ASN A 52 -14.10 0.15 -1.01
N HIS A 53 -14.78 1.03 -1.73
CA HIS A 53 -16.16 0.80 -2.18
C HIS A 53 -16.23 0.36 -3.62
N GLY A 54 -15.09 0.12 -4.27
CA GLY A 54 -15.03 -0.33 -5.65
C GLY A 54 -15.14 0.78 -6.67
N ARG A 55 -15.18 2.04 -6.26
CA ARG A 55 -15.27 3.16 -7.20
C ARG A 55 -13.88 3.52 -7.68
N GLN A 56 -13.81 3.97 -8.93
CA GLN A 56 -12.54 4.35 -9.53
C GLN A 56 -12.01 5.64 -8.94
N ALA A 57 -10.75 5.62 -8.49
CA ALA A 57 -10.05 6.84 -8.09
C ALA A 57 -9.55 7.56 -9.34
N GLY A 58 -9.45 8.87 -9.27
CA GLY A 58 -8.96 9.68 -10.39
C GLY A 58 -7.46 9.53 -10.61
N SER A 59 -7.02 9.83 -11.82
CA SER A 59 -5.59 9.90 -12.10
C SER A 59 -4.95 10.97 -11.26
N GLY A 60 -3.74 10.72 -10.79
CA GLY A 60 -3.03 11.71 -10.02
C GLY A 60 -2.06 11.10 -9.05
N THR A 61 -1.64 11.91 -8.10
CA THR A 61 -0.67 11.53 -7.09
C THR A 61 -1.38 11.04 -5.83
N TYR A 62 -0.90 9.92 -5.31
CA TYR A 62 -1.40 9.33 -4.08
C TYR A 62 -0.24 9.02 -3.15
N LEU A 63 -0.55 8.84 -1.89
CA LEU A 63 0.43 8.40 -0.89
C LEU A 63 0.03 7.02 -0.42
N TYR A 64 1.01 6.16 -0.22
CA TYR A 64 0.74 4.92 0.48
C TYR A 64 1.55 4.86 1.76
N HIS A 65 0.91 4.32 2.79
CA HIS A 65 1.50 4.22 4.12
C HIS A 65 1.59 2.74 4.47
N LEU A 66 2.81 2.26 4.61
CA LEU A 66 3.08 0.87 4.94
C LEU A 66 3.41 0.78 6.42
N THR A 67 2.73 -0.11 7.12
CA THR A 67 2.91 -0.31 8.55
C THR A 67 3.28 -1.74 8.84
N THR A 68 4.34 -1.94 9.59
CA THR A 68 4.75 -3.23 10.12
C THR A 68 4.85 -3.11 11.63
N PRO A 69 5.01 -4.22 12.37
CA PRO A 69 5.20 -4.11 13.83
C PRO A 69 6.42 -3.29 14.23
N ASN A 70 7.40 -3.15 13.33
CA ASN A 70 8.68 -2.52 13.67
C ASN A 70 8.86 -1.13 13.07
N TYR A 71 8.09 -0.77 12.02
CA TYR A 71 8.26 0.55 11.41
C TYR A 71 7.04 0.91 10.56
N ALA A 72 7.01 2.18 10.17
CA ALA A 72 6.03 2.71 9.24
C ALA A 72 6.75 3.56 8.21
N ARG A 73 6.24 3.56 6.97
CA ARG A 73 6.85 4.31 5.88
C ARG A 73 5.77 4.84 4.95
N THR A 74 5.92 6.10 4.55
CA THR A 74 5.00 6.75 3.62
C THR A 74 5.75 7.11 2.36
N ARG A 75 5.15 6.80 1.20
CA ARG A 75 5.74 7.13 -0.09
C ARG A 75 4.68 7.64 -1.05
N LYS A 76 5.15 8.38 -2.04
CA LYS A 76 4.32 8.91 -3.12
C LYS A 76 4.24 7.92 -4.26
N MET A 77 3.11 7.91 -4.95
CA MET A 77 2.97 7.12 -6.18
C MET A 77 2.00 7.84 -7.11
N ILE A 78 2.00 7.43 -8.37
CA ILE A 78 1.15 8.03 -9.39
C ILE A 78 0.23 6.97 -9.96
N LEU A 79 -1.05 7.32 -10.06
CA LEU A 79 -2.04 6.50 -10.74
C LEU A 79 -2.36 7.13 -12.09
N LEU A 80 -2.18 6.36 -13.14
CA LEU A 80 -2.54 6.78 -14.50
C LEU A 80 -3.68 5.92 -15.00
N ARG A 81 -4.70 6.54 -15.49
CA ARG A 81 -5.84 5.85 -16.05
C ARG A 81 -5.84 5.91 -17.55
#